data_594fad2717704f667c1fbe7f8d2e9f6d
#
_entry.id   594fad2717704f667c1fbe7f8d2e9f6d
#
_cell.length_a   1.000
_cell.length_b   1.000
_cell.length_c   1.000
_cell.angle_alpha   90.00
_cell.angle_beta   90.00
_cell.angle_gamma   90.00
#
_symmetry.space_group_name_H-M   'P 1'
#
loop_
_entity.id
_entity.type
_entity.pdbx_description
1 polymer ?
#
loop_
_entity_poly.entity_id
_entity_poly.type
_entity_poly.pdbx_seq_one_letter_code
_entity_poly.pdbx_strand_id
1 'polypeptide(L)'
;HDLLFLPSHVPLHRGSPPVAHPEHRLAMIKLALQNRAGFHVSELELNAPEPSYTSNTLRRLANQGYTPQQLFFVIGADAFSEISTWRGYPDILDQAHFIVVSRSGHSVVEILRRVSGLDDRIKEIPEDPSLPVDIIQMKLQNPTVFFVQAATPNISSSSLRRQMEIGESVEGFIPPEVLNYIRQQDLYVV
;
A
#
# COMPACT_ATOMS: atom_id res chain seq x y z
N HIS A 1 -6.92 7.48 14.67
CA HIS A 1 -6.49 6.36 13.84
C HIS A 1 -5.19 6.74 13.15
N ASP A 2 -4.29 5.78 13.00
CA ASP A 2 -2.96 6.02 12.46
C ASP A 2 -2.79 5.25 11.15
N LEU A 3 -2.14 5.86 10.17
CA LEU A 3 -1.73 5.23 8.92
C LEU A 3 -0.24 4.92 8.99
N LEU A 4 0.09 3.63 8.90
CA LEU A 4 1.45 3.14 9.01
C LEU A 4 2.01 2.81 7.61
N PHE A 5 3.06 3.51 7.22
CA PHE A 5 3.81 3.23 6.00
C PHE A 5 4.94 2.24 6.30
N LEU A 6 4.96 1.12 5.59
CA LEU A 6 5.97 0.07 5.74
C LEU A 6 6.76 -0.07 4.43
N PRO A 7 7.95 0.54 4.34
CA PRO A 7 8.82 0.29 3.20
C PRO A 7 9.31 -1.16 3.24
N SER A 8 9.08 -1.91 2.16
CA SER A 8 9.50 -3.30 2.04
C SER A 8 11.03 -3.43 1.96
N HIS A 9 11.60 -4.47 2.57
CA HIS A 9 13.02 -4.80 2.42
C HIS A 9 13.30 -5.32 1.00
N VAL A 10 12.73 -6.47 0.68
CA VAL A 10 12.78 -7.07 -0.66
C VAL A 10 11.35 -7.31 -1.14
N PRO A 11 10.82 -6.48 -2.06
CA PRO A 11 9.48 -6.67 -2.60
C PRO A 11 9.50 -7.83 -3.60
N LEU A 12 8.80 -8.92 -3.29
CA LEU A 12 8.80 -10.15 -4.10
C LEU A 12 7.91 -10.06 -5.35
N HIS A 13 6.93 -9.16 -5.36
CA HIS A 13 6.04 -8.96 -6.50
C HIS A 13 6.64 -8.11 -7.63
N ARG A 14 7.87 -7.67 -7.49
CA ARG A 14 8.59 -6.93 -8.53
C ARG A 14 9.65 -7.83 -9.13
N GLY A 15 9.68 -7.95 -10.45
CA GLY A 15 10.68 -8.75 -11.18
C GLY A 15 12.11 -8.22 -11.07
N SER A 16 12.32 -7.07 -10.40
CA SER A 16 13.64 -6.46 -10.14
C SER A 16 13.69 -5.82 -8.76
N PRO A 17 14.86 -5.78 -8.10
CA PRO A 17 15.03 -5.08 -6.84
C PRO A 17 14.71 -3.57 -7.00
N PRO A 18 14.37 -2.88 -5.90
CA PRO A 18 14.19 -1.43 -5.91
C PRO A 18 15.46 -0.72 -6.36
N VAL A 19 15.30 0.30 -7.22
CA VAL A 19 16.43 1.09 -7.74
C VAL A 19 17.18 1.84 -6.63
N ALA A 20 16.44 2.36 -5.63
CA ALA A 20 17.05 3.03 -4.48
C ALA A 20 17.20 2.07 -3.29
N HIS A 21 18.32 2.20 -2.58
CA HIS A 21 18.59 1.47 -1.34
C HIS A 21 17.50 1.70 -0.28
N PRO A 22 17.30 0.75 0.66
CA PRO A 22 16.27 0.85 1.70
C PRO A 22 16.33 2.14 2.51
N GLU A 23 17.53 2.62 2.83
CA GLU A 23 17.76 3.85 3.59
C GLU A 23 17.22 5.09 2.89
N HIS A 24 17.47 5.21 1.58
CA HIS A 24 16.93 6.32 0.78
C HIS A 24 15.40 6.25 0.67
N ARG A 25 14.83 5.05 0.51
CA ARG A 25 13.38 4.87 0.47
C ARG A 25 12.73 5.27 1.80
N LEU A 26 13.36 4.88 2.91
CA LEU A 26 12.93 5.26 4.24
C LEU A 26 13.00 6.79 4.44
N ALA A 27 14.11 7.41 4.06
CA ALA A 27 14.30 8.87 4.16
C ALA A 27 13.26 9.63 3.35
N MET A 28 13.00 9.21 2.11
CA MET A 28 12.00 9.84 1.25
C MET A 28 10.58 9.74 1.84
N ILE A 29 10.22 8.60 2.44
CA ILE A 29 8.92 8.44 3.10
C ILE A 29 8.85 9.35 4.34
N LYS A 30 9.88 9.39 5.19
CA LYS A 30 9.94 10.27 6.36
C LYS A 30 9.76 11.74 5.95
N LEU A 31 10.40 12.19 4.90
CA LEU A 31 10.24 13.53 4.34
C LEU A 31 8.82 13.79 3.82
N ALA A 32 8.26 12.85 3.06
CA ALA A 32 6.90 12.98 2.51
C ALA A 32 5.82 13.07 3.60
N LEU A 33 6.06 12.45 4.76
CA LEU A 33 5.12 12.42 5.88
C LEU A 33 5.39 13.49 6.94
N GLN A 34 6.44 14.28 6.78
CA GLN A 34 6.77 15.35 7.70
C GLN A 34 5.58 16.30 7.90
N ASN A 35 5.25 16.57 9.16
CA ASN A 35 4.12 17.43 9.58
C ASN A 35 2.72 16.88 9.23
N ARG A 36 2.57 15.58 8.95
CA ARG A 36 1.28 14.95 8.75
C ARG A 36 0.88 14.15 10.00
N ALA A 37 0.02 14.72 10.82
CA ALA A 37 -0.50 14.04 12.02
C ALA A 37 -1.22 12.73 11.65
N GLY A 38 -1.00 11.66 12.44
CA GLY A 38 -1.60 10.35 12.19
C GLY A 38 -0.91 9.52 11.09
N PHE A 39 0.17 10.02 10.49
CA PHE A 39 0.95 9.30 9.48
C PHE A 39 2.30 8.90 10.07
N HIS A 40 2.62 7.62 10.07
CA HIS A 40 3.82 7.07 10.68
C HIS A 40 4.59 6.20 9.71
N VAL A 41 5.89 6.07 9.93
CA VAL A 41 6.75 5.15 9.18
C VAL A 41 7.24 4.06 10.11
N SER A 42 7.16 2.80 9.68
CA SER A 42 7.70 1.66 10.42
C SER A 42 8.82 0.97 9.63
N GLU A 43 9.89 0.66 10.31
CA GLU A 43 11.03 -0.09 9.78
C GLU A 43 10.87 -1.62 9.97
N LEU A 44 9.65 -2.07 10.31
CA LEU A 44 9.34 -3.46 10.65
C LEU A 44 9.78 -4.47 9.58
N GLU A 45 9.67 -4.10 8.30
CA GLU A 45 10.10 -4.93 7.19
C GLU A 45 11.58 -4.70 6.83
N LEU A 46 12.07 -3.47 6.91
CA LEU A 46 13.47 -3.15 6.58
C LEU A 46 14.46 -3.87 7.50
N ASN A 47 14.12 -4.00 8.77
CA ASN A 47 14.94 -4.68 9.79
C ASN A 47 14.69 -6.20 9.85
N ALA A 48 13.89 -6.73 8.94
CA ALA A 48 13.58 -8.15 8.92
C ALA A 48 14.59 -8.92 8.07
N PRO A 49 15.07 -10.10 8.54
CA PRO A 49 15.98 -10.94 7.77
C PRO A 49 15.29 -11.64 6.59
N GLU A 50 13.96 -11.71 6.62
CA GLU A 50 13.17 -12.43 5.62
C GLU A 50 12.61 -11.47 4.57
N PRO A 51 12.27 -11.98 3.38
CA PRO A 51 11.55 -11.21 2.38
C PRO A 51 10.22 -10.64 2.90
N SER A 52 9.82 -9.49 2.35
CA SER A 52 8.62 -8.74 2.75
C SER A 52 7.33 -9.43 2.29
N TYR A 53 6.98 -10.55 2.91
CA TYR A 53 5.65 -11.15 2.74
C TYR A 53 4.64 -10.47 3.66
N THR A 54 3.51 -10.05 3.12
CA THR A 54 2.44 -9.40 3.91
C THR A 54 1.97 -10.27 5.07
N SER A 55 1.87 -11.59 4.89
CA SER A 55 1.54 -12.52 5.99
C SER A 55 2.54 -12.50 7.15
N ASN A 56 3.83 -12.29 6.86
CA ASN A 56 4.84 -12.13 7.90
C ASN A 56 4.68 -10.79 8.64
N THR A 57 4.38 -9.73 7.91
CA THR A 57 4.17 -8.39 8.46
C THR A 57 2.95 -8.37 9.38
N LEU A 58 1.82 -8.91 8.94
CA LEU A 58 0.60 -9.00 9.75
C LEU A 58 0.84 -9.84 11.02
N ARG A 59 1.55 -10.98 10.90
CA ARG A 59 1.93 -11.79 12.07
C ARG A 59 2.82 -11.03 13.07
N ARG A 60 3.75 -10.19 12.59
CA ARG A 60 4.58 -9.36 13.47
C ARG A 60 3.75 -8.31 14.20
N LEU A 61 2.80 -7.68 13.52
CA LEU A 61 1.87 -6.74 14.15
C LEU A 61 0.99 -7.45 15.18
N ALA A 62 0.51 -8.66 14.88
CA ALA A 62 -0.23 -9.48 15.86
C ALA A 62 0.61 -9.81 17.11
N ASN A 63 1.91 -10.10 16.94
CA ASN A 63 2.82 -10.33 18.06
C ASN A 63 3.09 -9.05 18.90
N GLN A 64 2.83 -7.86 18.33
CA GLN A 64 2.84 -6.57 19.05
C GLN A 64 1.52 -6.26 19.77
N GLY A 65 0.54 -7.16 19.68
CA GLY A 65 -0.74 -7.06 20.37
C GLY A 65 -1.91 -6.53 19.52
N TYR A 66 -1.70 -6.28 18.23
CA TYR A 66 -2.81 -5.90 17.34
C TYR A 66 -3.67 -7.10 17.00
N THR A 67 -4.98 -6.94 17.10
CA THR A 67 -5.93 -7.97 16.63
C THR A 67 -6.26 -7.78 15.14
N PRO A 68 -6.72 -8.82 14.43
CA PRO A 68 -7.13 -8.70 13.03
C PRO A 68 -8.18 -7.62 12.78
N GLN A 69 -9.08 -7.39 13.75
CA GLN A 69 -10.15 -6.37 13.68
C GLN A 69 -9.62 -4.94 13.82
N GLN A 70 -8.39 -4.76 14.27
CA GLN A 70 -7.73 -3.45 14.42
C GLN A 70 -6.83 -3.11 13.24
N LEU A 71 -6.52 -4.11 12.40
CA LEU A 71 -5.61 -3.96 11.27
C LEU A 71 -6.37 -3.77 9.96
N PHE A 72 -6.02 -2.74 9.22
CA PHE A 72 -6.54 -2.46 7.88
C PHE A 72 -5.37 -2.38 6.90
N PHE A 73 -5.29 -3.35 6.00
CA PHE A 73 -4.24 -3.39 4.98
C PHE A 73 -4.73 -2.71 3.70
N VAL A 74 -4.14 -1.56 3.36
CA VAL A 74 -4.49 -0.80 2.15
C VAL A 74 -3.68 -1.31 0.97
N ILE A 75 -4.35 -1.65 -0.12
CA ILE A 75 -3.75 -2.28 -1.30
C ILE A 75 -4.42 -1.79 -2.59
N GLY A 76 -3.66 -1.68 -3.67
CA GLY A 76 -4.21 -1.43 -5.00
C GLY A 76 -4.93 -2.66 -5.57
N ALA A 77 -5.97 -2.41 -6.37
CA ALA A 77 -6.78 -3.46 -7.00
C ALA A 77 -5.94 -4.42 -7.87
N ASP A 78 -4.92 -3.91 -8.57
CA ASP A 78 -4.01 -4.72 -9.39
C ASP A 78 -3.30 -5.79 -8.54
N ALA A 79 -2.71 -5.38 -7.42
CA ALA A 79 -2.00 -6.30 -6.53
C ALA A 79 -2.97 -7.25 -5.79
N PHE A 80 -4.16 -6.79 -5.42
CA PHE A 80 -5.18 -7.63 -4.82
C PHE A 80 -5.73 -8.68 -5.77
N SER A 81 -5.80 -8.43 -7.07
CA SER A 81 -6.24 -9.41 -8.07
C SER A 81 -5.35 -10.67 -8.11
N GLU A 82 -4.14 -10.59 -7.60
CA GLU A 82 -3.17 -11.69 -7.49
C GLU A 82 -3.10 -12.28 -6.08
N ILE A 83 -4.00 -11.90 -5.17
CA ILE A 83 -3.96 -12.30 -3.74
C ILE A 83 -3.92 -13.81 -3.55
N SER A 84 -4.55 -14.59 -4.44
CA SER A 84 -4.56 -16.05 -4.41
C SER A 84 -3.17 -16.67 -4.59
N THR A 85 -2.22 -15.93 -5.15
CA THR A 85 -0.82 -16.36 -5.31
C THR A 85 0.05 -15.97 -4.10
N TRP A 86 -0.48 -15.19 -3.17
CA TRP A 86 0.27 -14.69 -2.04
C TRP A 86 0.49 -15.77 -0.99
N ARG A 87 1.67 -15.72 -0.36
CA ARG A 87 2.01 -16.64 0.73
C ARG A 87 1.02 -16.49 1.88
N GLY A 88 0.44 -17.63 2.28
CA GLY A 88 -0.54 -17.69 3.35
C GLY A 88 -1.99 -17.46 2.90
N TYR A 89 -2.28 -17.46 1.59
CA TYR A 89 -3.64 -17.49 1.10
C TYR A 89 -4.26 -18.88 1.32
N PRO A 90 -5.54 -19.01 1.73
CA PRO A 90 -6.50 -17.93 2.02
C PRO A 90 -6.40 -17.32 3.42
N ASP A 91 -5.64 -17.89 4.34
CA ASP A 91 -5.60 -17.53 5.77
C ASP A 91 -5.11 -16.07 6.01
N ILE A 92 -4.41 -15.48 5.05
CA ILE A 92 -4.00 -14.07 5.12
C ILE A 92 -5.20 -13.13 5.23
N LEU A 93 -6.34 -13.51 4.68
CA LEU A 93 -7.58 -12.74 4.72
C LEU A 93 -8.23 -12.71 6.11
N ASP A 94 -7.80 -13.60 7.02
CA ASP A 94 -8.25 -13.63 8.42
C ASP A 94 -7.33 -12.81 9.35
N GLN A 95 -6.21 -12.29 8.83
CA GLN A 95 -5.21 -11.58 9.63
C GLN A 95 -5.43 -10.07 9.69
N ALA A 96 -6.26 -9.50 8.81
CA ALA A 96 -6.59 -8.07 8.77
C ALA A 96 -7.83 -7.82 7.91
N HIS A 97 -8.42 -6.65 8.05
CA HIS A 97 -9.30 -6.09 7.00
C HIS A 97 -8.45 -5.64 5.81
N PHE A 98 -8.99 -5.75 4.60
CA PHE A 98 -8.34 -5.26 3.38
C PHE A 98 -9.12 -4.08 2.82
N ILE A 99 -8.45 -2.98 2.53
CA ILE A 99 -9.01 -1.84 1.79
C ILE A 99 -8.39 -1.87 0.39
N VAL A 100 -9.17 -2.36 -0.56
CA VAL A 100 -8.76 -2.48 -1.96
C VAL A 100 -9.16 -1.22 -2.71
N VAL A 101 -8.17 -0.43 -3.08
CA VAL A 101 -8.37 0.82 -3.80
C VAL A 101 -8.30 0.56 -5.30
N SER A 102 -9.41 0.77 -6.00
CA SER A 102 -9.44 0.70 -7.46
C SER A 102 -9.24 2.08 -8.06
N ARG A 103 -8.50 2.13 -9.17
CA ARG A 103 -8.48 3.29 -10.06
C ARG A 103 -9.70 3.24 -10.97
N SER A 104 -10.14 4.38 -11.49
CA SER A 104 -11.21 4.45 -12.49
C SER A 104 -10.95 3.45 -13.62
N GLY A 105 -11.88 2.53 -13.85
CA GLY A 105 -11.81 1.54 -14.94
C GLY A 105 -11.56 0.08 -14.52
N HIS A 106 -11.21 -0.22 -13.27
CA HIS A 106 -11.15 -1.60 -12.79
C HIS A 106 -12.47 -1.98 -12.09
N SER A 107 -13.20 -2.90 -12.69
CA SER A 107 -14.45 -3.41 -12.13
C SER A 107 -14.16 -4.36 -10.98
N VAL A 108 -14.82 -4.15 -9.84
CA VAL A 108 -14.84 -5.08 -8.71
C VAL A 108 -15.21 -6.50 -9.19
N VAL A 109 -16.15 -6.59 -10.13
CA VAL A 109 -16.60 -7.87 -10.72
C VAL A 109 -15.46 -8.65 -11.38
N GLU A 110 -14.52 -7.96 -12.04
CA GLU A 110 -13.36 -8.63 -12.66
C GLU A 110 -12.40 -9.21 -11.61
N ILE A 111 -12.22 -8.50 -10.49
CA ILE A 111 -11.39 -8.98 -9.37
C ILE A 111 -12.05 -10.18 -8.73
N LEU A 112 -13.36 -10.13 -8.48
CA LEU A 112 -14.13 -11.23 -7.90
C LEU A 112 -14.09 -12.51 -8.75
N ARG A 113 -14.08 -12.37 -10.06
CA ARG A 113 -13.94 -13.54 -10.95
C ARG A 113 -12.57 -14.22 -10.84
N ARG A 114 -11.53 -13.48 -10.45
CA ARG A 114 -10.16 -14.01 -10.33
C ARG A 114 -9.85 -14.57 -8.95
N VAL A 115 -10.54 -14.09 -7.92
CA VAL A 115 -10.30 -14.47 -6.53
C VAL A 115 -11.53 -15.20 -5.99
N SER A 116 -11.43 -16.52 -5.86
CA SER A 116 -12.51 -17.34 -5.31
C SER A 116 -12.56 -17.27 -3.77
N GLY A 117 -13.75 -17.45 -3.19
CA GLY A 117 -13.93 -17.56 -1.74
C GLY A 117 -14.01 -16.23 -1.00
N LEU A 118 -14.34 -15.13 -1.70
CA LEU A 118 -14.52 -13.82 -1.12
C LEU A 118 -15.98 -13.42 -0.89
N ASP A 119 -16.95 -14.17 -1.43
CA ASP A 119 -18.35 -13.76 -1.58
C ASP A 119 -19.01 -13.24 -0.30
N ASP A 120 -18.71 -13.84 0.85
CA ASP A 120 -19.26 -13.47 2.16
C ASP A 120 -18.44 -12.37 2.89
N ARG A 121 -17.29 -11.95 2.33
CA ARG A 121 -16.34 -11.05 3.00
C ARG A 121 -16.28 -9.66 2.39
N ILE A 122 -16.99 -9.42 1.30
CA ILE A 122 -16.87 -8.21 0.50
C ILE A 122 -17.88 -7.16 0.91
N LYS A 123 -17.39 -5.92 0.99
CA LYS A 123 -18.21 -4.72 1.04
C LYS A 123 -17.74 -3.71 0.01
N GLU A 124 -18.62 -3.36 -0.90
CA GLU A 124 -18.36 -2.26 -1.83
C GLU A 124 -18.69 -0.93 -1.15
N ILE A 125 -17.76 0.01 -1.25
CA ILE A 125 -17.94 1.38 -0.79
C ILE A 125 -18.07 2.25 -2.04
N PRO A 126 -19.25 2.74 -2.35
CA PRO A 126 -19.48 3.56 -3.52
C PRO A 126 -18.69 4.88 -3.42
N GLU A 127 -18.33 5.42 -4.57
CA GLU A 127 -17.71 6.75 -4.71
C GLU A 127 -18.80 7.82 -4.55
N ASP A 128 -19.28 8.01 -3.33
CA ASP A 128 -20.18 9.10 -2.99
C ASP A 128 -19.51 10.03 -1.98
N PRO A 129 -18.99 11.18 -2.43
CA PRO A 129 -18.32 12.13 -1.54
C PRO A 129 -19.27 12.77 -0.52
N SER A 130 -20.59 12.64 -0.71
CA SER A 130 -21.61 13.16 0.23
C SER A 130 -21.84 12.23 1.43
N LEU A 131 -21.37 10.98 1.35
CA LEU A 131 -21.50 9.98 2.41
C LEU A 131 -20.11 9.58 2.93
N PRO A 132 -19.57 10.27 3.95
CA PRO A 132 -18.32 9.85 4.55
C PRO A 132 -18.51 8.48 5.22
N VAL A 133 -18.09 7.42 4.54
CA VAL A 133 -18.10 6.08 5.11
C VAL A 133 -16.86 5.91 5.95
N ASP A 134 -17.00 5.98 7.25
CA ASP A 134 -15.91 5.69 8.17
C ASP A 134 -15.80 4.17 8.36
N ILE A 135 -15.07 3.52 7.46
CA ILE A 135 -14.82 2.07 7.48
C ILE A 135 -14.22 1.63 8.83
N ILE A 136 -13.38 2.49 9.43
CA ILE A 136 -12.64 2.17 10.65
C ILE A 136 -13.54 2.18 11.88
N GLN A 137 -14.63 2.95 11.86
CA GLN A 137 -15.62 2.95 12.94
C GLN A 137 -16.66 1.81 12.83
N MET A 138 -16.67 1.06 11.73
CA MET A 138 -17.54 -0.10 11.62
C MET A 138 -17.12 -1.17 12.64
N LYS A 139 -18.04 -1.55 13.53
CA LYS A 139 -17.84 -2.67 14.46
C LYS A 139 -17.95 -3.99 13.71
N LEU A 140 -16.86 -4.40 13.09
CA LEU A 140 -16.75 -5.64 12.33
C LEU A 140 -16.25 -6.75 13.24
N GLN A 141 -16.96 -7.85 13.28
CA GLN A 141 -16.55 -9.03 14.06
C GLN A 141 -15.47 -9.85 13.34
N ASN A 142 -15.54 -9.88 12.00
CA ASN A 142 -14.61 -10.65 11.17
C ASN A 142 -13.88 -9.75 10.18
N PRO A 143 -12.65 -10.10 9.81
CA PRO A 143 -11.93 -9.46 8.72
C PRO A 143 -12.76 -9.39 7.42
N THR A 144 -12.77 -8.24 6.82
CA THR A 144 -13.65 -7.88 5.68
C THR A 144 -12.79 -7.25 4.60
N VAL A 145 -13.15 -7.47 3.34
CA VAL A 145 -12.51 -6.85 2.17
C VAL A 145 -13.41 -5.70 1.67
N PHE A 146 -12.92 -4.49 1.76
CA PHE A 146 -13.59 -3.28 1.28
C PHE A 146 -13.07 -2.92 -0.10
N PHE A 147 -13.94 -2.78 -1.07
CA PHE A 147 -13.60 -2.18 -2.35
C PHE A 147 -13.98 -0.71 -2.35
N VAL A 148 -12.97 0.13 -2.53
CA VAL A 148 -13.11 1.58 -2.54
C VAL A 148 -12.73 2.08 -3.93
N GLN A 149 -13.66 2.74 -4.61
CA GLN A 149 -13.34 3.49 -5.83
C GLN A 149 -12.76 4.84 -5.43
N ALA A 150 -11.61 5.18 -5.99
CA ALA A 150 -10.97 6.47 -5.73
C ALA A 150 -10.52 7.11 -7.04
N ALA A 151 -10.87 8.38 -7.22
CA ALA A 151 -10.31 9.21 -8.28
C ALA A 151 -8.83 9.48 -7.98
N THR A 152 -7.95 8.55 -8.39
CA THR A 152 -6.51 8.71 -8.21
C THR A 152 -5.87 9.19 -9.50
N PRO A 153 -4.85 10.07 -9.42
CA PRO A 153 -4.07 10.44 -10.59
C PRO A 153 -3.45 9.21 -11.26
N ASN A 154 -3.40 9.21 -12.58
CA ASN A 154 -2.74 8.14 -13.34
C ASN A 154 -1.21 8.33 -13.32
N ILE A 155 -0.61 8.10 -12.16
CA ILE A 155 0.82 8.28 -11.89
C ILE A 155 1.40 6.94 -11.45
N SER A 156 2.56 6.59 -11.98
CA SER A 156 3.34 5.44 -11.51
C SER A 156 4.76 5.87 -11.12
N SER A 157 5.33 5.20 -10.13
CA SER A 157 6.72 5.42 -9.73
C SER A 157 7.71 5.18 -10.88
N SER A 158 7.42 4.25 -11.78
CA SER A 158 8.25 3.97 -12.95
C SER A 158 8.19 5.12 -13.96
N SER A 159 7.01 5.68 -14.18
CA SER A 159 6.83 6.84 -15.05
C SER A 159 7.60 8.05 -14.53
N LEU A 160 7.46 8.36 -13.23
CA LEU A 160 8.17 9.49 -12.62
C LEU A 160 9.69 9.33 -12.67
N ARG A 161 10.22 8.13 -12.40
CA ARG A 161 11.66 7.89 -12.54
C ARG A 161 12.14 8.09 -13.96
N ARG A 162 11.41 7.58 -14.96
CA ARG A 162 11.76 7.80 -16.36
C ARG A 162 11.75 9.28 -16.75
N GLN A 163 10.77 10.04 -16.28
CA GLN A 163 10.74 11.49 -16.51
C GLN A 163 11.97 12.18 -15.91
N MET A 164 12.38 11.83 -14.70
CA MET A 164 13.60 12.35 -14.08
C MET A 164 14.86 11.96 -14.88
N GLU A 165 14.96 10.70 -15.34
CA GLU A 165 16.08 10.22 -16.18
C GLU A 165 16.27 11.04 -17.46
N ILE A 166 15.17 11.49 -18.08
CA ILE A 166 15.22 12.29 -19.31
C ILE A 166 15.13 13.81 -19.08
N GLY A 167 15.21 14.24 -17.82
CA GLY A 167 15.22 15.65 -17.43
C GLY A 167 13.87 16.36 -17.49
N GLU A 168 12.75 15.60 -17.59
CA GLU A 168 11.42 16.18 -17.50
C GLU A 168 11.04 16.56 -16.06
N SER A 169 10.20 17.58 -15.93
CA SER A 169 9.74 18.04 -14.62
C SER A 169 8.75 17.04 -14.01
N VAL A 170 8.97 16.71 -12.75
CA VAL A 170 8.07 15.92 -11.90
C VAL A 170 7.49 16.73 -10.75
N GLU A 171 7.60 18.07 -10.84
CA GLU A 171 7.05 18.99 -9.85
C GLU A 171 5.53 18.87 -9.76
N GLY A 172 4.98 18.96 -8.54
CA GLY A 172 3.55 18.74 -8.28
C GLY A 172 3.16 17.27 -8.08
N PHE A 173 3.99 16.33 -8.52
CA PHE A 173 3.76 14.89 -8.29
C PHE A 173 4.56 14.34 -7.10
N ILE A 174 5.65 15.00 -6.74
CA ILE A 174 6.54 14.63 -5.65
C ILE A 174 6.63 15.81 -4.69
N PRO A 175 6.52 15.59 -3.36
CA PRO A 175 6.73 16.65 -2.38
C PRO A 175 8.10 17.32 -2.57
N PRO A 176 8.19 18.67 -2.46
CA PRO A 176 9.44 19.40 -2.72
C PRO A 176 10.62 18.89 -1.89
N GLU A 177 10.41 18.53 -0.64
CA GLU A 177 11.43 18.01 0.27
C GLU A 177 11.99 16.68 -0.22
N VAL A 178 11.13 15.81 -0.77
CA VAL A 178 11.54 14.54 -1.36
C VAL A 178 12.30 14.77 -2.66
N LEU A 179 11.84 15.69 -3.51
CA LEU A 179 12.51 16.02 -4.76
C LEU A 179 13.92 16.60 -4.53
N ASN A 180 14.06 17.47 -3.53
CA ASN A 180 15.35 17.99 -3.11
C ASN A 180 16.30 16.89 -2.62
N TYR A 181 15.78 15.96 -1.81
CA TYR A 181 16.55 14.80 -1.35
C TYR A 181 17.03 13.92 -2.52
N ILE A 182 16.14 13.64 -3.47
CA ILE A 182 16.48 12.85 -4.68
C ILE A 182 17.63 13.52 -5.44
N ARG A 183 17.58 14.84 -5.64
CA ARG A 183 18.62 15.60 -6.33
C ARG A 183 19.94 15.62 -5.55
N GLN A 184 19.90 15.79 -4.23
CA GLN A 184 21.10 15.80 -3.37
C GLN A 184 21.82 14.46 -3.28
N GLN A 185 21.08 13.36 -3.46
CA GLN A 185 21.62 12.00 -3.37
C GLN A 185 21.85 11.37 -4.76
N ASP A 186 21.71 12.15 -5.83
CA ASP A 186 21.85 11.71 -7.23
C ASP A 186 21.05 10.43 -7.53
N LEU A 187 19.82 10.34 -6.95
CA LEU A 187 18.94 9.20 -7.15
C LEU A 187 18.16 9.35 -8.46
N TYR A 188 18.02 8.23 -9.18
CA TYR A 188 17.21 8.15 -10.41
C TYR A 188 17.70 9.08 -11.55
N VAL A 189 18.95 9.45 -11.54
CA VAL A 189 19.65 10.14 -12.63
C VAL A 189 20.62 9.17 -13.30
N VAL A 190 20.84 9.35 -14.60
CA VAL A 190 21.80 8.57 -15.40
C VAL A 190 23.13 9.32 -15.44
#